data_0b1918bce7d2e1e8b589742665dd5327
#
_entry.id   0b1918bce7d2e1e8b589742665dd5327
#
_cell.length_a   1.000
_cell.length_b   1.000
_cell.length_c   1.000
_cell.angle_alpha   90.00
_cell.angle_beta   90.00
_cell.angle_gamma   90.00
#
_symmetry.space_group_name_H-M   'P 1'
#
loop_
_entity.id
_entity.type
_entity.pdbx_description
1 polymer ?
#
loop_
_entity_poly.entity_id
_entity_poly.type
_entity_poly.pdbx_seq_one_letter_code
_entity_poly.pdbx_strand_id
1 'polypeptide(L)'
;MPMTSTEANRLPPDVILSVENLEVCFAARARNSVRAVRGVSFSIARGETLALVGESGSGKSVTAMTIMRLTEHDGASITGGRIMMRFKDGNVADLVKLSEKRVESLRGSEISIVFQDPMSSLNPVFTIGDQIAEAVTHHQDKTPDQARQIALNTLKLVRVPDAERRLDQYPHQLSGGMRQRVMIAMALACRPSLMVLDEPTTALDVTIQAQILDLVRALQQEIGMSVLFITHDMGVVAEIADRVCVMLKGEIVETGSVYDIFAAPKHAYTRALISAVPRLGSMKDKDAPEKFPLVVYQPEPLAVEAAQ
;
A
#
# COMPACT_ATOMS: atom_id res chain seq x y z
N MET A 1 20.77 -2.12 -31.34
CA MET A 1 19.88 -3.25 -31.69
C MET A 1 18.58 -3.05 -30.93
N PRO A 2 17.40 -3.05 -31.56
CA PRO A 2 16.14 -2.98 -30.80
C PRO A 2 15.97 -4.29 -30.01
N MET A 3 15.73 -4.16 -28.69
CA MET A 3 15.42 -5.30 -27.82
C MET A 3 14.19 -6.01 -28.37
N THR A 4 14.26 -7.33 -28.49
CA THR A 4 13.13 -8.15 -28.93
C THR A 4 11.99 -8.07 -27.93
N SER A 5 10.74 -8.09 -28.37
CA SER A 5 9.53 -7.94 -27.56
C SER A 5 9.42 -8.94 -26.40
N THR A 6 10.21 -9.99 -26.40
CA THR A 6 10.27 -11.03 -25.37
C THR A 6 11.15 -10.67 -24.17
N GLU A 7 12.14 -9.78 -24.34
CA GLU A 7 13.01 -9.31 -23.25
C GLU A 7 12.38 -8.19 -22.43
N ALA A 8 11.51 -7.40 -23.03
CA ALA A 8 10.86 -6.26 -22.40
C ALA A 8 9.84 -6.65 -21.28
N ASN A 9 9.48 -7.93 -21.19
CA ASN A 9 8.43 -8.43 -20.26
C ASN A 9 8.98 -9.37 -19.17
N ARG A 10 10.30 -9.34 -18.88
CA ARG A 10 10.89 -10.22 -17.87
C ARG A 10 11.02 -9.50 -16.53
N LEU A 11 10.26 -9.94 -15.53
CA LEU A 11 10.56 -9.67 -14.12
C LEU A 11 11.57 -10.71 -13.60
N PRO A 12 12.53 -10.32 -12.73
CA PRO A 12 13.33 -11.28 -11.97
C PRO A 12 12.43 -12.29 -11.25
N PRO A 13 12.85 -13.56 -11.10
CA PRO A 13 11.99 -14.62 -10.54
C PRO A 13 11.47 -14.34 -9.13
N ASP A 14 12.25 -13.62 -8.35
CA ASP A 14 11.99 -13.20 -6.97
C ASP A 14 11.14 -11.93 -6.85
N VAL A 15 10.90 -11.21 -7.96
CA VAL A 15 10.10 -9.97 -7.96
C VAL A 15 8.63 -10.26 -8.28
N ILE A 16 7.72 -9.73 -7.43
CA ILE A 16 6.27 -9.81 -7.63
C ILE A 16 5.71 -8.60 -8.36
N LEU A 17 6.25 -7.41 -8.07
CA LEU A 17 5.84 -6.14 -8.67
C LEU A 17 7.07 -5.31 -9.02
N SER A 18 7.08 -4.70 -10.21
CA SER A 18 8.02 -3.64 -10.60
C SER A 18 7.26 -2.46 -11.17
N VAL A 19 7.43 -1.31 -10.56
CA VAL A 19 6.95 -0.01 -11.04
C VAL A 19 8.16 0.71 -11.63
N GLU A 20 8.05 1.19 -12.86
CA GLU A 20 9.16 1.79 -13.58
C GLU A 20 8.74 3.11 -14.23
N ASN A 21 9.38 4.19 -13.81
CA ASN A 21 9.17 5.56 -14.31
C ASN A 21 7.69 5.97 -14.36
N LEU A 22 6.91 5.56 -13.34
CA LEU A 22 5.48 5.82 -13.29
C LEU A 22 5.20 7.31 -13.17
N GLU A 23 4.39 7.82 -14.09
CA GLU A 23 3.90 9.20 -14.09
C GLU A 23 2.38 9.22 -14.06
N VAL A 24 1.81 10.01 -13.13
CA VAL A 24 0.36 10.16 -12.98
C VAL A 24 0.00 11.64 -12.89
N CYS A 25 -0.99 12.03 -13.70
CA CYS A 25 -1.44 13.41 -13.78
C CYS A 25 -2.96 13.49 -13.65
N PHE A 26 -3.44 14.34 -12.75
CA PHE A 26 -4.85 14.74 -12.67
C PHE A 26 -5.11 15.89 -13.64
N ALA A 27 -6.27 15.86 -14.29
CA ALA A 27 -6.68 16.86 -15.27
C ALA A 27 -5.60 17.12 -16.35
N ALA A 28 -4.99 16.06 -16.90
CA ALA A 28 -3.85 16.10 -17.82
C ALA A 28 -4.02 17.01 -19.04
N ARG A 29 -5.28 17.34 -19.42
CA ARG A 29 -5.63 18.22 -20.54
C ARG A 29 -6.01 19.64 -20.12
N ALA A 30 -6.03 19.96 -18.82
CA ALA A 30 -6.41 21.28 -18.32
C ALA A 30 -5.20 22.17 -18.07
N ARG A 31 -5.41 23.51 -18.05
CA ARG A 31 -4.36 24.49 -17.70
C ARG A 31 -3.76 24.30 -16.30
N ASN A 32 -4.51 23.66 -15.37
CA ASN A 32 -4.09 23.41 -14.00
C ASN A 32 -3.90 21.90 -13.76
N SER A 33 -3.11 21.24 -14.62
CA SER A 33 -2.77 19.82 -14.41
C SER A 33 -1.86 19.64 -13.19
N VAL A 34 -2.17 18.63 -12.37
CA VAL A 34 -1.36 18.28 -11.19
C VAL A 34 -0.65 16.96 -11.45
N ARG A 35 0.68 17.00 -11.55
CA ARG A 35 1.52 15.80 -11.63
C ARG A 35 1.71 15.24 -10.23
N ALA A 36 0.87 14.27 -9.87
CA ALA A 36 0.85 13.67 -8.55
C ALA A 36 1.97 12.63 -8.35
N VAL A 37 2.39 11.96 -9.44
CA VAL A 37 3.51 11.00 -9.48
C VAL A 37 4.42 11.37 -10.63
N ARG A 38 5.73 11.40 -10.40
CA ARG A 38 6.74 12.00 -11.27
C ARG A 38 7.92 11.05 -11.50
N GLY A 39 7.75 10.01 -12.31
CA GLY A 39 8.83 9.07 -12.64
C GLY A 39 9.20 8.12 -11.50
N VAL A 40 8.23 7.69 -10.70
CA VAL A 40 8.44 6.79 -9.57
C VAL A 40 8.84 5.40 -10.05
N SER A 41 9.92 4.85 -9.45
CA SER A 41 10.42 3.51 -9.75
C SER A 41 10.76 2.75 -8.47
N PHE A 42 10.21 1.54 -8.31
CA PHE A 42 10.56 0.61 -7.24
C PHE A 42 10.13 -0.82 -7.61
N SER A 43 10.62 -1.79 -6.87
CA SER A 43 10.20 -3.18 -6.99
C SER A 43 9.87 -3.77 -5.63
N ILE A 44 9.02 -4.79 -5.61
CA ILE A 44 8.69 -5.57 -4.41
C ILE A 44 9.04 -7.02 -4.70
N ALA A 45 9.86 -7.62 -3.83
CA ALA A 45 10.19 -9.03 -3.91
C ALA A 45 9.05 -9.90 -3.35
N ARG A 46 9.08 -11.20 -3.65
CA ARG A 46 8.11 -12.15 -3.07
C ARG A 46 8.30 -12.24 -1.56
N GLY A 47 7.20 -12.11 -0.82
CA GLY A 47 7.20 -12.16 0.64
C GLY A 47 7.86 -10.94 1.30
N GLU A 48 8.19 -9.89 0.55
CA GLU A 48 8.75 -8.65 1.08
C GLU A 48 7.65 -7.71 1.57
N THR A 49 7.92 -6.97 2.65
CA THR A 49 7.22 -5.75 3.02
C THR A 49 8.03 -4.53 2.59
N LEU A 50 7.56 -3.85 1.53
CA LEU A 50 8.10 -2.56 1.12
C LEU A 50 7.27 -1.44 1.75
N ALA A 51 7.90 -0.55 2.54
CA ALA A 51 7.25 0.67 3.03
C ALA A 51 7.41 1.82 2.04
N LEU A 52 6.31 2.48 1.71
CA LEU A 52 6.30 3.74 0.96
C LEU A 52 5.94 4.86 1.93
N VAL A 53 6.89 5.74 2.24
CA VAL A 53 6.77 6.73 3.31
C VAL A 53 6.92 8.15 2.80
N GLY A 54 6.34 9.12 3.52
CA GLY A 54 6.41 10.54 3.19
C GLY A 54 5.23 11.31 3.79
N GLU A 55 5.26 12.63 3.70
CA GLU A 55 4.18 13.49 4.18
C GLU A 55 2.86 13.29 3.43
N SER A 56 1.76 13.79 4.01
CA SER A 56 0.47 13.84 3.32
C SER A 56 0.61 14.64 2.01
N GLY A 57 -0.01 14.15 0.93
CA GLY A 57 0.11 14.78 -0.39
C GLY A 57 1.41 14.48 -1.14
N SER A 58 2.32 13.63 -0.64
CA SER A 58 3.54 13.27 -1.38
C SER A 58 3.30 12.35 -2.59
N GLY A 59 2.09 11.78 -2.76
CA GLY A 59 1.72 10.93 -3.89
C GLY A 59 1.62 9.43 -3.56
N LYS A 60 1.80 9.00 -2.31
CA LYS A 60 1.82 7.58 -1.90
C LYS A 60 0.53 6.83 -2.25
N SER A 61 -0.62 7.32 -1.78
CA SER A 61 -1.93 6.70 -2.05
C SER A 61 -2.28 6.75 -3.52
N VAL A 62 -1.90 7.82 -4.23
CA VAL A 62 -2.06 7.90 -5.69
C VAL A 62 -1.24 6.82 -6.38
N THR A 63 0.02 6.60 -5.97
CA THR A 63 0.87 5.52 -6.49
C THR A 63 0.22 4.16 -6.26
N ALA A 64 -0.25 3.89 -5.04
CA ALA A 64 -0.92 2.63 -4.69
C ALA A 64 -2.20 2.39 -5.49
N MET A 65 -3.08 3.37 -5.56
CA MET A 65 -4.32 3.29 -6.33
C MET A 65 -4.05 3.14 -7.84
N THR A 66 -2.96 3.75 -8.34
CA THR A 66 -2.55 3.62 -9.74
C THR A 66 -2.07 2.20 -10.06
N ILE A 67 -1.37 1.52 -9.15
CA ILE A 67 -1.00 0.11 -9.32
C ILE A 67 -2.25 -0.75 -9.56
N MET A 68 -3.35 -0.42 -8.89
CA MET A 68 -4.65 -1.07 -9.09
C MET A 68 -5.50 -0.43 -10.20
N ARG A 69 -5.01 0.61 -10.88
CA ARG A 69 -5.73 1.40 -11.90
C ARG A 69 -7.06 1.98 -11.42
N LEU A 70 -7.16 2.29 -10.13
CA LEU A 70 -8.34 2.92 -9.54
C LEU A 70 -8.35 4.44 -9.78
N THR A 71 -7.20 5.08 -9.91
CA THR A 71 -7.08 6.53 -10.13
C THR A 71 -7.71 7.02 -11.43
N GLU A 72 -7.85 6.16 -12.43
CA GLU A 72 -8.48 6.50 -13.71
C GLU A 72 -9.96 6.88 -13.53
N HIS A 73 -10.64 6.27 -12.56
CA HIS A 73 -12.03 6.59 -12.20
C HIS A 73 -12.16 7.97 -11.54
N ASP A 74 -11.08 8.46 -10.91
CA ASP A 74 -11.01 9.77 -10.26
C ASP A 74 -10.48 10.87 -11.21
N GLY A 75 -10.42 10.59 -12.51
CA GLY A 75 -9.99 11.53 -13.53
C GLY A 75 -8.48 11.72 -13.64
N ALA A 76 -7.69 10.83 -13.03
CA ALA A 76 -6.25 10.77 -13.28
C ALA A 76 -5.95 10.00 -14.58
N SER A 77 -4.77 10.27 -15.14
CA SER A 77 -4.24 9.56 -16.29
C SER A 77 -2.81 9.11 -16.00
N ILE A 78 -2.49 7.87 -16.36
CA ILE A 78 -1.12 7.39 -16.40
C ILE A 78 -0.49 7.97 -17.67
N THR A 79 0.47 8.89 -17.51
CA THR A 79 1.10 9.62 -18.62
C THR A 79 2.43 9.03 -19.02
N GLY A 80 3.00 8.14 -18.20
CA GLY A 80 4.27 7.47 -18.49
C GLY A 80 4.54 6.30 -17.57
N GLY A 81 5.51 5.48 -17.94
CA GLY A 81 5.97 4.35 -17.18
C GLY A 81 5.23 3.05 -17.44
N ARG A 82 5.55 2.04 -16.64
CA ARG A 82 4.94 0.70 -16.68
C ARG A 82 4.84 0.10 -15.28
N ILE A 83 3.90 -0.84 -15.12
CA ILE A 83 3.67 -1.58 -13.88
C ILE A 83 3.64 -3.06 -14.21
N MET A 84 4.76 -3.72 -13.98
CA MET A 84 4.91 -5.15 -14.25
C MET A 84 4.54 -5.95 -13.01
N MET A 85 3.63 -6.90 -13.12
CA MET A 85 3.21 -7.78 -12.04
C MET A 85 3.31 -9.25 -12.44
N ARG A 86 3.79 -10.08 -11.52
CA ARG A 86 3.76 -11.53 -11.62
C ARG A 86 2.54 -12.07 -10.89
N PHE A 87 1.75 -12.89 -11.58
CA PHE A 87 0.54 -13.52 -11.04
C PHE A 87 0.85 -14.87 -10.38
N LYS A 88 -0.14 -15.43 -9.69
CA LYS A 88 -0.07 -16.76 -9.04
C LYS A 88 0.28 -17.89 -10.01
N ASP A 89 -0.18 -17.79 -11.24
CA ASP A 89 0.10 -18.77 -12.32
C ASP A 89 1.53 -18.63 -12.91
N GLY A 90 2.32 -17.67 -12.41
CA GLY A 90 3.68 -17.38 -12.88
C GLY A 90 3.76 -16.42 -14.07
N ASN A 91 2.63 -16.13 -14.73
CA ASN A 91 2.59 -15.18 -15.83
C ASN A 91 2.94 -13.76 -15.36
N VAL A 92 3.52 -12.96 -16.27
CA VAL A 92 3.89 -11.56 -16.02
C VAL A 92 3.17 -10.67 -17.03
N ALA A 93 2.57 -9.58 -16.55
CA ALA A 93 1.94 -8.60 -17.42
C ALA A 93 2.20 -7.16 -16.95
N ASP A 94 2.13 -6.24 -17.93
CA ASP A 94 2.12 -4.80 -17.67
C ASP A 94 0.68 -4.36 -17.39
N LEU A 95 0.38 -4.04 -16.13
CA LEU A 95 -0.97 -3.67 -15.70
C LEU A 95 -1.51 -2.43 -16.41
N VAL A 96 -0.62 -1.52 -16.87
CA VAL A 96 -1.00 -0.31 -17.60
C VAL A 96 -1.61 -0.65 -18.96
N LYS A 97 -1.18 -1.75 -19.58
CA LYS A 97 -1.62 -2.19 -20.93
C LYS A 97 -2.81 -3.15 -20.91
N LEU A 98 -3.21 -3.65 -19.74
CA LEU A 98 -4.34 -4.56 -19.65
C LEU A 98 -5.66 -3.83 -19.90
N SER A 99 -6.65 -4.56 -20.46
CA SER A 99 -8.02 -4.06 -20.53
C SER A 99 -8.62 -3.91 -19.14
N GLU A 100 -9.56 -2.97 -18.95
CA GLU A 100 -10.22 -2.74 -17.66
C GLU A 100 -10.85 -4.03 -17.12
N LYS A 101 -11.55 -4.78 -17.94
CA LYS A 101 -12.13 -6.09 -17.57
C LYS A 101 -11.08 -7.06 -17.00
N ARG A 102 -9.85 -7.07 -17.55
CA ARG A 102 -8.79 -7.92 -17.03
C ARG A 102 -8.26 -7.41 -15.69
N VAL A 103 -8.07 -6.09 -15.55
CA VAL A 103 -7.63 -5.48 -14.27
C VAL A 103 -8.68 -5.71 -13.19
N GLU A 104 -9.96 -5.55 -13.50
CA GLU A 104 -11.07 -5.85 -12.60
C GLU A 104 -10.99 -7.30 -12.05
N SER A 105 -10.69 -8.27 -12.91
CA SER A 105 -10.52 -9.68 -12.48
C SER A 105 -9.29 -9.91 -11.58
N LEU A 106 -8.30 -9.01 -11.60
CA LEU A 106 -7.10 -9.10 -10.76
C LEU A 106 -7.28 -8.42 -9.40
N ARG A 107 -8.13 -7.38 -9.34
CA ARG A 107 -8.48 -6.71 -8.09
C ARG A 107 -9.18 -7.71 -7.16
N GLY A 108 -8.70 -7.84 -5.93
CA GLY A 108 -9.19 -8.81 -4.95
C GLY A 108 -8.59 -10.22 -5.09
N SER A 109 -8.33 -10.70 -6.31
CA SER A 109 -7.80 -12.05 -6.53
C SER A 109 -6.26 -12.12 -6.49
N GLU A 110 -5.56 -11.23 -7.19
CA GLU A 110 -4.09 -11.15 -7.26
C GLU A 110 -3.53 -10.02 -6.42
N ILE A 111 -4.20 -8.87 -6.43
CA ILE A 111 -3.83 -7.68 -5.68
C ILE A 111 -5.03 -7.16 -4.93
N SER A 112 -4.86 -6.87 -3.64
CA SER A 112 -5.89 -6.29 -2.80
C SER A 112 -5.40 -5.01 -2.12
N ILE A 113 -6.34 -4.17 -1.67
CA ILE A 113 -6.06 -2.95 -0.93
C ILE A 113 -6.91 -2.86 0.32
N VAL A 114 -6.29 -2.39 1.41
CA VAL A 114 -6.96 -1.93 2.62
C VAL A 114 -6.78 -0.42 2.67
N PHE A 115 -7.89 0.30 2.62
CA PHE A 115 -7.90 1.77 2.67
C PHE A 115 -7.77 2.30 4.09
N GLN A 116 -7.41 3.57 4.20
CA GLN A 116 -7.17 4.28 5.45
C GLN A 116 -8.39 4.31 6.38
N ASP A 117 -9.61 4.50 5.85
CA ASP A 117 -10.82 4.66 6.65
C ASP A 117 -11.72 3.43 6.62
N PRO A 118 -11.82 2.69 7.75
CA PRO A 118 -12.73 1.55 7.87
C PRO A 118 -14.21 1.91 7.74
N MET A 119 -14.58 3.15 8.05
CA MET A 119 -15.98 3.55 8.05
C MET A 119 -16.53 3.76 6.64
N SER A 120 -15.69 4.23 5.73
CA SER A 120 -16.07 4.41 4.33
C SER A 120 -15.92 3.13 3.50
N SER A 121 -15.08 2.18 3.95
CA SER A 121 -14.76 0.95 3.21
C SER A 121 -15.75 -0.19 3.46
N LEU A 122 -16.41 -0.21 4.62
CA LEU A 122 -17.42 -1.23 4.97
C LEU A 122 -18.82 -0.71 4.70
N ASN A 123 -19.61 -1.47 3.94
CA ASN A 123 -20.99 -1.11 3.67
C ASN A 123 -21.86 -1.33 4.93
N PRO A 124 -22.50 -0.29 5.50
CA PRO A 124 -23.18 -0.39 6.79
C PRO A 124 -24.48 -1.22 6.76
N VAL A 125 -25.02 -1.52 5.57
CA VAL A 125 -26.30 -2.24 5.41
C VAL A 125 -26.14 -3.73 5.10
N PHE A 126 -24.91 -4.22 4.95
CA PHE A 126 -24.62 -5.64 4.79
C PHE A 126 -23.88 -6.20 6.00
N THR A 127 -24.10 -7.48 6.29
CA THR A 127 -23.36 -8.14 7.37
C THR A 127 -21.89 -8.32 7.02
N ILE A 128 -21.05 -8.52 8.03
CA ILE A 128 -19.61 -8.77 7.83
C ILE A 128 -19.39 -10.02 6.98
N GLY A 129 -20.16 -11.08 7.28
CA GLY A 129 -20.08 -12.34 6.53
C GLY A 129 -20.43 -12.19 5.06
N ASP A 130 -21.48 -11.43 4.76
CA ASP A 130 -21.92 -11.19 3.38
C ASP A 130 -20.86 -10.44 2.59
N GLN A 131 -20.26 -9.38 3.16
CA GLN A 131 -19.24 -8.58 2.48
C GLN A 131 -17.97 -9.39 2.19
N ILE A 132 -17.53 -10.25 3.11
CA ILE A 132 -16.37 -11.12 2.86
C ILE A 132 -16.72 -12.20 1.84
N ALA A 133 -17.92 -12.81 1.96
CA ALA A 133 -18.37 -13.86 1.06
C ALA A 133 -18.59 -13.35 -0.38
N GLU A 134 -19.03 -12.11 -0.56
CA GLU A 134 -19.17 -11.45 -1.86
C GLU A 134 -17.83 -11.46 -2.63
N ALA A 135 -16.73 -11.05 -2.00
CA ALA A 135 -15.41 -11.10 -2.61
C ALA A 135 -15.03 -12.51 -3.06
N VAL A 136 -15.36 -13.53 -2.26
CA VAL A 136 -15.09 -14.94 -2.58
C VAL A 136 -15.93 -15.41 -3.77
N THR A 137 -17.23 -15.12 -3.77
CA THR A 137 -18.13 -15.56 -4.86
C THR A 137 -17.82 -14.84 -6.18
N HIS A 138 -17.35 -13.59 -6.12
CA HIS A 138 -16.97 -12.82 -7.31
C HIS A 138 -15.70 -13.37 -7.98
N HIS A 139 -14.72 -13.81 -7.19
CA HIS A 139 -13.39 -14.18 -7.69
C HIS A 139 -13.11 -15.69 -7.72
N GLN A 140 -13.94 -16.48 -7.08
CA GLN A 140 -13.77 -17.92 -6.98
C GLN A 140 -15.09 -18.61 -7.31
N ASP A 141 -14.99 -19.72 -8.01
CA ASP A 141 -16.17 -20.57 -8.31
C ASP A 141 -16.58 -21.34 -7.05
N LYS A 142 -17.22 -20.65 -6.10
CA LYS A 142 -17.67 -21.17 -4.81
C LYS A 142 -19.17 -21.01 -4.64
N THR A 143 -19.79 -22.01 -4.01
CA THR A 143 -21.18 -21.87 -3.58
C THR A 143 -21.30 -20.86 -2.43
N PRO A 144 -22.51 -20.28 -2.18
CA PRO A 144 -22.71 -19.36 -1.06
C PRO A 144 -22.28 -19.94 0.30
N ASP A 145 -22.57 -21.23 0.57
CA ASP A 145 -22.15 -21.89 1.81
C ASP A 145 -20.63 -22.02 1.92
N GLN A 146 -19.95 -22.34 0.82
CA GLN A 146 -18.49 -22.39 0.78
C GLN A 146 -17.89 -20.99 0.99
N ALA A 147 -18.45 -19.96 0.36
CA ALA A 147 -17.99 -18.58 0.53
C ALA A 147 -18.17 -18.12 1.97
N ARG A 148 -19.32 -18.43 2.63
CA ARG A 148 -19.55 -18.13 4.03
C ARG A 148 -18.56 -18.87 4.94
N GLN A 149 -18.23 -20.12 4.65
CA GLN A 149 -17.23 -20.88 5.41
C GLN A 149 -15.82 -20.27 5.25
N ILE A 150 -15.47 -19.80 4.04
CA ILE A 150 -14.21 -19.08 3.80
C ILE A 150 -14.20 -17.76 4.58
N ALA A 151 -15.31 -17.02 4.59
CA ALA A 151 -15.45 -15.80 5.38
C ALA A 151 -15.20 -16.05 6.88
N LEU A 152 -15.80 -17.09 7.44
CA LEU A 152 -15.58 -17.50 8.82
C LEU A 152 -14.10 -17.82 9.10
N ASN A 153 -13.50 -18.64 8.24
CA ASN A 153 -12.10 -19.03 8.41
C ASN A 153 -11.17 -17.82 8.32
N THR A 154 -11.48 -16.87 7.43
CA THR A 154 -10.69 -15.65 7.28
C THR A 154 -10.84 -14.73 8.49
N LEU A 155 -12.04 -14.59 9.07
CA LEU A 155 -12.24 -13.86 10.33
C LEU A 155 -11.43 -14.47 11.48
N LYS A 156 -11.38 -15.83 11.58
CA LYS A 156 -10.53 -16.51 12.56
C LYS A 156 -9.04 -16.24 12.31
N LEU A 157 -8.62 -16.28 11.05
CA LEU A 157 -7.24 -16.01 10.64
C LEU A 157 -6.79 -14.61 11.04
N VAL A 158 -7.65 -13.60 10.88
CA VAL A 158 -7.36 -12.22 11.34
C VAL A 158 -7.64 -12.00 12.84
N ARG A 159 -7.86 -13.08 13.59
CA ARG A 159 -8.05 -13.08 15.04
C ARG A 159 -9.21 -12.19 15.52
N VAL A 160 -10.34 -12.21 14.79
CA VAL A 160 -11.59 -11.59 15.26
C VAL A 160 -12.19 -12.50 16.35
N PRO A 161 -12.41 -12.01 17.58
CA PRO A 161 -13.01 -12.81 18.64
C PRO A 161 -14.46 -13.16 18.30
N ASP A 162 -14.91 -14.37 18.70
CA ASP A 162 -16.27 -14.87 18.43
C ASP A 162 -16.67 -14.79 16.94
N ALA A 163 -15.77 -15.20 16.04
CA ALA A 163 -15.89 -15.03 14.59
C ALA A 163 -17.23 -15.54 14.04
N GLU A 164 -17.74 -16.68 14.57
CA GLU A 164 -19.04 -17.24 14.20
C GLU A 164 -20.19 -16.25 14.43
N ARG A 165 -20.20 -15.60 15.58
CA ARG A 165 -21.22 -14.60 15.92
C ARG A 165 -21.06 -13.32 15.11
N ARG A 166 -19.80 -12.94 14.80
CA ARG A 166 -19.50 -11.70 14.10
C ARG A 166 -19.87 -11.74 12.62
N LEU A 167 -19.95 -12.91 12.00
CA LEU A 167 -20.42 -13.05 10.63
C LEU A 167 -21.76 -12.35 10.37
N ASP A 168 -22.70 -12.47 11.31
CA ASP A 168 -24.07 -11.95 11.19
C ASP A 168 -24.22 -10.52 11.73
N GLN A 169 -23.13 -9.90 12.16
CA GLN A 169 -23.11 -8.53 12.64
C GLN A 169 -22.84 -7.53 11.51
N TYR A 170 -23.29 -6.30 11.75
CA TYR A 170 -23.07 -5.17 10.88
C TYR A 170 -21.83 -4.36 11.33
N PRO A 171 -21.19 -3.59 10.43
CA PRO A 171 -19.99 -2.81 10.75
C PRO A 171 -20.12 -1.91 11.98
N HIS A 172 -21.28 -1.27 12.17
CA HIS A 172 -21.53 -0.36 13.29
C HIS A 172 -21.55 -1.04 14.65
N GLN A 173 -21.69 -2.38 14.70
CA GLN A 173 -21.68 -3.18 15.94
C GLN A 173 -20.26 -3.59 16.36
N LEU A 174 -19.23 -3.22 15.59
CA LEU A 174 -17.84 -3.58 15.84
C LEU A 174 -17.03 -2.38 16.34
N SER A 175 -16.00 -2.63 17.17
CA SER A 175 -15.01 -1.62 17.54
C SER A 175 -14.13 -1.24 16.34
N GLY A 176 -13.40 -0.11 16.42
CA GLY A 176 -12.50 0.35 15.36
C GLY A 176 -11.46 -0.71 14.96
N GLY A 177 -10.77 -1.30 15.94
CA GLY A 177 -9.79 -2.35 15.67
C GLY A 177 -10.40 -3.64 15.11
N MET A 178 -11.65 -3.95 15.45
CA MET A 178 -12.37 -5.09 14.83
C MET A 178 -12.75 -4.79 13.38
N ARG A 179 -13.20 -3.58 13.08
CA ARG A 179 -13.47 -3.15 11.69
C ARG A 179 -12.21 -3.22 10.84
N GLN A 180 -11.07 -2.80 11.39
CA GLN A 180 -9.78 -2.90 10.70
C GLN A 180 -9.42 -4.36 10.37
N ARG A 181 -9.59 -5.28 11.34
CA ARG A 181 -9.39 -6.71 11.10
C ARG A 181 -10.32 -7.27 10.05
N VAL A 182 -11.58 -6.82 10.03
CA VAL A 182 -12.56 -7.21 8.99
C VAL A 182 -12.14 -6.73 7.62
N MET A 183 -11.66 -5.49 7.47
CA MET A 183 -11.13 -5.02 6.18
C MET A 183 -9.93 -5.84 5.71
N ILE A 184 -9.02 -6.17 6.63
CA ILE A 184 -7.91 -7.07 6.31
C ILE A 184 -8.45 -8.46 5.90
N ALA A 185 -9.49 -8.98 6.57
CA ALA A 185 -10.14 -10.23 6.19
C ALA A 185 -10.73 -10.17 4.77
N MET A 186 -11.45 -9.10 4.43
CA MET A 186 -11.99 -8.90 3.08
C MET A 186 -10.86 -8.90 2.02
N ALA A 187 -9.79 -8.17 2.29
CA ALA A 187 -8.63 -8.10 1.39
C ALA A 187 -7.91 -9.46 1.24
N LEU A 188 -7.96 -10.31 2.28
CA LEU A 188 -7.31 -11.63 2.30
C LEU A 188 -8.18 -12.77 1.78
N ALA A 189 -9.50 -12.57 1.64
CA ALA A 189 -10.46 -13.64 1.38
C ALA A 189 -10.10 -14.48 0.13
N CYS A 190 -9.48 -13.86 -0.87
CA CYS A 190 -9.03 -14.53 -2.09
C CYS A 190 -7.51 -14.82 -2.10
N ARG A 191 -6.82 -14.67 -0.96
CA ARG A 191 -5.37 -14.90 -0.80
C ARG A 191 -4.54 -14.20 -1.88
N PRO A 192 -4.52 -12.87 -1.94
CA PRO A 192 -3.80 -12.13 -2.97
C PRO A 192 -2.30 -12.38 -2.90
N SER A 193 -1.60 -12.21 -4.03
CA SER A 193 -0.14 -12.28 -4.12
C SER A 193 0.52 -11.02 -3.54
N LEU A 194 -0.20 -9.88 -3.66
CA LEU A 194 0.22 -8.57 -3.15
C LEU A 194 -0.92 -7.91 -2.38
N MET A 195 -0.65 -7.47 -1.16
CA MET A 195 -1.56 -6.64 -0.38
C MET A 195 -1.02 -5.22 -0.27
N VAL A 196 -1.83 -4.25 -0.61
CA VAL A 196 -1.57 -2.83 -0.37
C VAL A 196 -2.28 -2.41 0.91
N LEU A 197 -1.56 -1.80 1.84
CA LEU A 197 -2.07 -1.27 3.09
C LEU A 197 -1.85 0.25 3.09
N ASP A 198 -2.90 1.02 2.84
CA ASP A 198 -2.81 2.49 2.79
C ASP A 198 -3.21 3.08 4.14
N GLU A 199 -2.20 3.46 4.92
CA GLU A 199 -2.30 4.00 6.29
C GLU A 199 -3.23 3.18 7.22
N PRO A 200 -3.04 1.86 7.33
CA PRO A 200 -4.03 0.96 7.96
C PRO A 200 -4.16 1.15 9.48
N THR A 201 -3.32 1.96 10.09
CA THR A 201 -3.28 2.13 11.56
C THR A 201 -3.48 3.58 12.02
N THR A 202 -3.68 4.53 11.12
CA THR A 202 -3.69 5.98 11.42
C THR A 202 -4.75 6.40 12.45
N ALA A 203 -5.89 5.71 12.52
CA ALA A 203 -6.98 6.04 13.45
C ALA A 203 -7.06 5.09 14.67
N LEU A 204 -6.00 4.33 14.94
CA LEU A 204 -5.97 3.33 16.01
C LEU A 204 -5.08 3.79 17.18
N ASP A 205 -5.41 3.37 18.38
CA ASP A 205 -4.50 3.53 19.52
C ASP A 205 -3.25 2.64 19.37
N VAL A 206 -2.18 3.00 20.06
CA VAL A 206 -0.85 2.35 19.95
C VAL A 206 -0.91 0.84 20.20
N THR A 207 -1.76 0.40 21.12
CA THR A 207 -1.90 -1.03 21.47
C THR A 207 -2.55 -1.82 20.33
N ILE A 208 -3.63 -1.28 19.76
CA ILE A 208 -4.31 -1.90 18.62
C ILE A 208 -3.44 -1.82 17.36
N GLN A 209 -2.72 -0.70 17.16
CA GLN A 209 -1.74 -0.58 16.08
C GLN A 209 -0.71 -1.71 16.13
N ALA A 210 -0.03 -1.93 17.25
CA ALA A 210 0.94 -3.01 17.41
C ALA A 210 0.33 -4.39 17.08
N GLN A 211 -0.91 -4.65 17.55
CA GLN A 211 -1.62 -5.90 17.24
C GLN A 211 -1.92 -6.08 15.76
N ILE A 212 -2.22 -4.99 15.02
CA ILE A 212 -2.45 -5.05 13.58
C ILE A 212 -1.14 -5.30 12.82
N LEU A 213 -0.03 -4.68 13.24
CA LEU A 213 1.29 -4.91 12.64
C LEU A 213 1.75 -6.37 12.84
N ASP A 214 1.61 -6.90 14.04
CA ASP A 214 1.88 -8.31 14.34
C ASP A 214 1.01 -9.26 13.53
N LEU A 215 -0.27 -8.90 13.35
CA LEU A 215 -1.19 -9.67 12.53
C LEU A 215 -0.73 -9.69 11.08
N VAL A 216 -0.42 -8.53 10.48
CA VAL A 216 0.05 -8.43 9.08
C VAL A 216 1.31 -9.25 8.87
N ARG A 217 2.28 -9.18 9.80
CA ARG A 217 3.52 -9.96 9.74
C ARG A 217 3.26 -11.47 9.80
N ALA A 218 2.38 -11.90 10.72
CA ALA A 218 2.02 -13.31 10.82
C ALA A 218 1.34 -13.82 9.55
N LEU A 219 0.41 -13.03 8.98
CA LEU A 219 -0.30 -13.36 7.75
C LEU A 219 0.65 -13.42 6.54
N GLN A 220 1.60 -12.50 6.45
CA GLN A 220 2.63 -12.50 5.41
C GLN A 220 3.42 -13.80 5.42
N GLN A 221 3.87 -14.23 6.60
CA GLN A 221 4.62 -15.48 6.77
C GLN A 221 3.78 -16.73 6.47
N GLU A 222 2.52 -16.74 6.92
CA GLU A 222 1.63 -17.91 6.76
C GLU A 222 1.15 -18.09 5.31
N ILE A 223 0.84 -16.99 4.62
CA ILE A 223 0.27 -17.02 3.27
C ILE A 223 1.35 -16.87 2.19
N GLY A 224 2.52 -16.31 2.53
CA GLY A 224 3.60 -16.02 1.58
C GLY A 224 3.30 -14.84 0.66
N MET A 225 2.40 -13.92 1.06
CA MET A 225 2.09 -12.72 0.29
C MET A 225 3.15 -11.64 0.45
N SER A 226 3.22 -10.73 -0.52
CA SER A 226 4.03 -9.50 -0.42
C SER A 226 3.16 -8.33 0.04
N VAL A 227 3.78 -7.32 0.65
CA VAL A 227 3.07 -6.17 1.21
C VAL A 227 3.67 -4.86 0.70
N LEU A 228 2.83 -3.97 0.18
CA LEU A 228 3.14 -2.55 0.02
C LEU A 228 2.47 -1.80 1.18
N PHE A 229 3.28 -1.34 2.13
CA PHE A 229 2.81 -0.66 3.33
C PHE A 229 3.00 0.85 3.20
N ILE A 230 1.93 1.62 3.19
CA ILE A 230 1.96 3.08 3.08
C ILE A 230 1.71 3.67 4.46
N THR A 231 2.60 4.56 4.88
CA THR A 231 2.46 5.30 6.14
C THR A 231 3.30 6.57 6.12
N HIS A 232 3.00 7.47 7.05
CA HIS A 232 3.86 8.60 7.38
C HIS A 232 4.59 8.40 8.73
N ASP A 233 4.31 7.30 9.44
CA ASP A 233 4.88 6.99 10.75
C ASP A 233 6.15 6.13 10.60
N MET A 234 7.31 6.73 10.85
CA MET A 234 8.61 6.05 10.78
C MET A 234 8.78 4.99 11.89
N GLY A 235 8.06 5.11 13.01
CA GLY A 235 8.04 4.08 14.06
C GLY A 235 7.40 2.78 13.55
N VAL A 236 6.29 2.89 12.85
CA VAL A 236 5.63 1.76 12.17
C VAL A 236 6.53 1.14 11.12
N VAL A 237 7.24 1.97 10.34
CA VAL A 237 8.18 1.50 9.31
C VAL A 237 9.30 0.66 9.92
N ALA A 238 9.90 1.14 11.02
CA ALA A 238 10.97 0.41 11.72
C ALA A 238 10.52 -0.97 12.21
N GLU A 239 9.23 -1.11 12.50
CA GLU A 239 8.66 -2.35 13.02
C GLU A 239 8.34 -3.35 11.90
N ILE A 240 7.77 -2.93 10.74
CA ILE A 240 7.19 -3.88 9.78
C ILE A 240 7.99 -4.03 8.48
N ALA A 241 8.77 -3.03 8.08
CA ALA A 241 9.36 -2.98 6.75
C ALA A 241 10.68 -3.75 6.61
N ASP A 242 10.89 -4.39 5.47
CA ASP A 242 12.19 -4.90 5.03
C ASP A 242 12.98 -3.80 4.30
N ARG A 243 12.31 -3.10 3.38
CA ARG A 243 12.85 -1.98 2.61
C ARG A 243 11.91 -0.79 2.64
N VAL A 244 12.48 0.39 2.41
CA VAL A 244 11.77 1.68 2.47
C VAL A 244 12.02 2.47 1.20
N CYS A 245 10.95 3.05 0.65
CA CYS A 245 10.99 4.09 -0.37
C CYS A 245 10.45 5.38 0.24
N VAL A 246 11.27 6.42 0.30
CA VAL A 246 10.90 7.73 0.81
C VAL A 246 10.41 8.60 -0.35
N MET A 247 9.16 9.06 -0.27
CA MET A 247 8.50 9.80 -1.33
C MET A 247 8.26 11.26 -0.91
N LEU A 248 8.65 12.18 -1.78
CA LEU A 248 8.47 13.62 -1.61
C LEU A 248 7.97 14.25 -2.92
N LYS A 249 6.84 14.98 -2.85
CA LYS A 249 6.27 15.74 -3.99
C LYS A 249 6.16 14.94 -5.31
N GLY A 250 5.80 13.67 -5.21
CA GLY A 250 5.59 12.79 -6.36
C GLY A 250 6.83 12.02 -6.82
N GLU A 251 7.97 12.15 -6.16
CA GLU A 251 9.23 11.51 -6.51
C GLU A 251 9.76 10.64 -5.38
N ILE A 252 10.47 9.54 -5.69
CA ILE A 252 11.23 8.78 -4.70
C ILE A 252 12.58 9.46 -4.54
N VAL A 253 12.84 9.97 -3.32
CA VAL A 253 14.08 10.70 -3.01
C VAL A 253 15.14 9.82 -2.33
N GLU A 254 14.73 8.71 -1.73
CA GLU A 254 15.65 7.74 -1.14
C GLU A 254 15.02 6.35 -1.07
N THR A 255 15.85 5.32 -1.29
CA THR A 255 15.46 3.90 -1.15
C THR A 255 16.60 3.14 -0.48
N GLY A 256 16.27 2.24 0.44
CA GLY A 256 17.24 1.40 1.11
C GLY A 256 16.59 0.32 1.97
N SER A 257 17.41 -0.54 2.58
CA SER A 257 16.91 -1.39 3.66
C SER A 257 16.44 -0.52 4.84
N VAL A 258 15.55 -1.06 5.67
CA VAL A 258 15.10 -0.33 6.88
C VAL A 258 16.30 0.09 7.74
N TYR A 259 17.32 -0.78 7.87
CA TYR A 259 18.54 -0.47 8.62
C TYR A 259 19.32 0.71 8.03
N ASP A 260 19.53 0.74 6.71
CA ASP A 260 20.29 1.81 6.05
C ASP A 260 19.57 3.15 6.20
N ILE A 261 18.24 3.16 6.00
CA ILE A 261 17.44 4.37 6.12
C ILE A 261 17.47 4.95 7.54
N PHE A 262 17.45 4.09 8.58
CA PHE A 262 17.50 4.57 9.98
C PHE A 262 18.90 4.87 10.48
N ALA A 263 19.93 4.08 10.06
CA ALA A 263 21.29 4.24 10.54
C ALA A 263 22.06 5.37 9.83
N ALA A 264 21.86 5.52 8.52
CA ALA A 264 22.62 6.45 7.68
C ALA A 264 21.77 7.07 6.57
N PRO A 265 20.70 7.84 6.90
CA PRO A 265 19.84 8.50 5.92
C PRO A 265 20.65 9.52 5.10
N LYS A 266 20.59 9.40 3.77
CA LYS A 266 21.36 10.23 2.84
C LYS A 266 20.65 11.52 2.47
N HIS A 267 19.35 11.44 2.21
CA HIS A 267 18.57 12.60 1.80
C HIS A 267 18.19 13.48 3.00
N ALA A 268 18.23 14.79 2.84
CA ALA A 268 17.90 15.75 3.91
C ALA A 268 16.47 15.57 4.45
N TYR A 269 15.52 15.29 3.56
CA TYR A 269 14.14 15.03 3.93
C TYR A 269 13.98 13.75 4.76
N THR A 270 14.69 12.67 4.42
CA THR A 270 14.69 11.42 5.21
C THR A 270 15.23 11.65 6.62
N ARG A 271 16.32 12.43 6.75
CA ARG A 271 16.86 12.83 8.06
C ARG A 271 15.83 13.59 8.89
N ALA A 272 15.10 14.50 8.24
CA ALA A 272 14.05 15.26 8.92
C ALA A 272 12.89 14.36 9.39
N LEU A 273 12.40 13.45 8.53
CA LEU A 273 11.35 12.51 8.90
C LEU A 273 11.76 11.65 10.12
N ILE A 274 12.99 11.14 10.13
CA ILE A 274 13.50 10.32 11.24
C ILE A 274 13.68 11.17 12.51
N SER A 275 14.16 12.41 12.39
CA SER A 275 14.34 13.30 13.53
C SER A 275 13.00 13.74 14.17
N ALA A 276 11.91 13.70 13.41
CA ALA A 276 10.56 13.99 13.90
C ALA A 276 9.96 12.86 14.76
N VAL A 277 10.56 11.66 14.75
CA VAL A 277 10.10 10.55 15.61
C VAL A 277 10.46 10.83 17.06
N PRO A 278 9.47 10.90 17.98
CA PRO A 278 9.75 11.11 19.40
C PRO A 278 10.59 9.95 19.97
N ARG A 279 11.73 10.26 20.56
CA ARG A 279 12.55 9.24 21.25
C ARG A 279 12.20 9.23 22.73
N LEU A 280 11.93 8.06 23.28
CA LEU A 280 11.74 7.89 24.73
C LEU A 280 12.97 8.44 25.46
N GLY A 281 12.72 9.34 26.42
CA GLY A 281 13.80 9.98 27.21
C GLY A 281 14.45 11.21 26.56
N SER A 282 14.11 11.60 25.33
CA SER A 282 14.65 12.82 24.69
C SER A 282 14.31 14.12 25.41
N MET A 283 13.28 14.09 26.27
CA MET A 283 12.82 15.20 27.10
C MET A 283 13.35 15.13 28.54
N LYS A 284 14.14 14.11 28.89
CA LYS A 284 14.71 13.99 30.23
C LYS A 284 15.64 15.19 30.46
N ASP A 285 15.39 15.92 31.56
CA ASP A 285 16.14 17.13 31.95
C ASP A 285 15.91 18.36 31.04
N LYS A 286 14.78 18.45 30.30
CA LYS A 286 14.38 19.63 29.52
C LYS A 286 13.05 20.19 30.01
N ASP A 287 13.01 21.50 30.23
CA ASP A 287 11.82 22.22 30.71
C ASP A 287 10.78 22.49 29.61
N ALA A 288 11.16 22.34 28.33
CA ALA A 288 10.28 22.55 27.18
C ALA A 288 10.65 21.64 26.01
N PRO A 289 9.65 21.22 25.15
CA PRO A 289 9.91 20.48 23.94
C PRO A 289 10.80 21.24 22.97
N GLU A 290 11.79 20.57 22.40
CA GLU A 290 12.54 21.13 21.27
C GLU A 290 11.63 21.23 20.04
N LYS A 291 11.70 22.37 19.34
CA LYS A 291 11.03 22.53 18.06
C LYS A 291 11.69 21.62 17.03
N PHE A 292 10.89 20.83 16.31
CA PHE A 292 11.40 20.05 15.20
C PHE A 292 12.02 20.97 14.14
N PRO A 293 13.16 20.58 13.53
CA PRO A 293 13.73 21.35 12.44
C PRO A 293 12.75 21.35 11.26
N LEU A 294 12.27 22.55 10.91
CA LEU A 294 11.50 22.71 9.68
C LEU A 294 12.46 22.55 8.50
N VAL A 295 12.36 21.45 7.78
CA VAL A 295 13.09 21.29 6.51
C VAL A 295 12.33 22.03 5.43
N VAL A 296 12.79 23.23 5.11
CA VAL A 296 12.33 23.96 3.93
C VAL A 296 13.02 23.30 2.73
N TYR A 297 12.29 22.44 2.02
CA TYR A 297 12.76 21.88 0.75
C TYR A 297 12.83 23.02 -0.28
N GLN A 298 14.05 23.40 -0.65
CA GLN A 298 14.28 24.21 -1.84
C GLN A 298 14.50 23.23 -3.00
N PRO A 299 13.61 23.19 -4.02
CA PRO A 299 13.85 22.36 -5.21
C PRO A 299 15.17 22.84 -5.87
N GLU A 300 16.03 21.90 -6.22
CA GLU A 300 17.15 22.23 -7.09
C GLU A 300 16.61 22.91 -8.36
N PRO A 301 17.20 24.03 -8.80
CA PRO A 301 16.79 24.67 -10.02
C PRO A 301 16.95 23.67 -11.15
N LEU A 302 15.85 23.40 -11.90
CA LEU A 302 15.90 22.63 -13.14
C LEU A 302 17.01 23.24 -14.01
N ALA A 303 18.04 22.47 -14.30
CA ALA A 303 19.04 22.87 -15.29
C ALA A 303 18.28 23.08 -16.61
N VAL A 304 18.06 24.35 -16.95
CA VAL A 304 17.56 24.74 -18.26
C VAL A 304 18.72 24.45 -19.22
N GLU A 305 18.67 23.28 -19.87
CA GLU A 305 19.51 23.07 -21.05
C GLU A 305 19.15 24.16 -22.04
N ALA A 306 20.05 25.11 -22.19
CA ALA A 306 19.98 26.12 -23.24
C ALA A 306 20.10 25.39 -24.58
N ALA A 307 18.97 25.26 -25.27
CA ALA A 307 18.95 24.91 -26.67
C ALA A 307 19.65 26.06 -27.45
N GLN A 308 20.84 25.78 -27.94
CA GLN A 308 21.48 26.52 -29.02
C GLN A 308 21.13 25.88 -30.35
#